data_10c48de6ee6077feb2425b246b452ea3
#
_entry.id   10c48de6ee6077feb2425b246b452ea3
#
_cell.length_a   1.000
_cell.length_b   1.000
_cell.length_c   1.000
_cell.angle_alpha   90.00
_cell.angle_beta   90.00
_cell.angle_gamma   90.00
#
_symmetry.space_group_name_H-M   'P 1'
#
loop_
_entity.id
_entity.type
_entity.pdbx_description
1 polymer ?
#
loop_
_entity_poly.entity_id
_entity_poly.type
_entity_poly.pdbx_seq_one_letter_code
_entity_poly.pdbx_strand_id
1 'polypeptide(L)'
;MTTIPLFALRRATLVSLALALSAPAALHARTKQRRAAVQAADTATEPAAYGAREDVMRFADEAAQRQGLEADWVRESLSRARFVPTVARLIMPPPAGTAKNWAAYRGRFVEPKRIRAGLAFWQDNERWLQLAEERYGVPPAIVVGIVGVETIYGQQTGGFRVLDALATLSFDFPTGRRDRSAFFRSELENFLLMCRKESLDPTLPLGSYAGAMGLPQFMPSSVLKYGIDFDGDGHVDLHSSAADVIGSVANYLAAFGWERGGPTHFGVAAPVEVRDRALLLVPDILPSFSRDEFAERGAVLDEPGRAWDGKLALVELSNGDAAPSYYAGTGNFYAITRYNWSSYYAMAVIELGEAVRRQRR
;
A
#
# COMPACT_ATOMS: atom_id res chain seq x y z
N MET A 1 -26.49 2.18 -35.21
CA MET A 1 -26.95 1.32 -34.10
C MET A 1 -25.93 0.21 -33.97
N THR A 2 -24.93 0.35 -33.12
CA THR A 2 -23.95 -0.70 -32.89
C THR A 2 -23.68 -0.68 -31.36
N THR A 3 -24.25 -1.65 -30.69
CA THR A 3 -24.19 -1.86 -29.24
C THR A 3 -22.78 -2.31 -28.86
N ILE A 4 -22.12 -1.54 -28.01
CA ILE A 4 -20.84 -1.90 -27.35
C ILE A 4 -21.20 -2.67 -26.09
N PRO A 5 -20.62 -3.87 -25.85
CA PRO A 5 -20.89 -4.62 -24.63
C PRO A 5 -20.19 -3.97 -23.44
N LEU A 6 -20.94 -3.75 -22.38
CA LEU A 6 -20.46 -3.34 -21.05
C LEU A 6 -19.57 -4.44 -20.46
N PHE A 7 -18.27 -4.25 -20.50
CA PHE A 7 -17.34 -5.09 -19.72
C PHE A 7 -17.55 -4.80 -18.23
N ALA A 8 -18.06 -5.80 -17.53
CA ALA A 8 -18.16 -5.80 -16.08
C ALA A 8 -16.74 -5.77 -15.46
N LEU A 9 -16.27 -4.59 -15.10
CA LEU A 9 -15.03 -4.41 -14.34
C LEU A 9 -15.23 -5.05 -12.97
N ARG A 10 -14.67 -6.24 -12.77
CA ARG A 10 -14.59 -6.86 -11.44
C ARG A 10 -13.76 -5.95 -10.54
N ARG A 11 -14.41 -5.30 -9.60
CA ARG A 11 -13.78 -4.50 -8.55
C ARG A 11 -12.87 -5.38 -7.70
N ALA A 12 -11.56 -5.38 -7.98
CA ALA A 12 -10.57 -5.90 -7.06
C ALA A 12 -10.46 -4.90 -5.91
N THR A 13 -11.12 -5.19 -4.81
CA THR A 13 -11.02 -4.38 -3.58
C THR A 13 -9.66 -4.65 -2.94
N LEU A 14 -8.68 -3.81 -3.23
CA LEU A 14 -7.41 -3.78 -2.49
C LEU A 14 -7.67 -3.33 -1.06
N VAL A 15 -7.06 -4.01 -0.11
CA VAL A 15 -7.21 -3.72 1.32
C VAL A 15 -6.44 -2.48 1.67
N SER A 16 -7.14 -1.48 2.20
CA SER A 16 -6.51 -0.37 2.90
C SER A 16 -5.79 -0.88 4.14
N LEU A 17 -4.47 -0.93 4.11
CA LEU A 17 -3.62 -1.25 5.25
C LEU A 17 -3.52 0.00 6.15
N ALA A 18 -4.55 0.28 6.93
CA ALA A 18 -4.49 1.35 7.91
C ALA A 18 -3.67 0.86 9.12
N LEU A 19 -2.40 1.25 9.20
CA LEU A 19 -1.62 1.13 10.43
C LEU A 19 -2.26 2.00 11.52
N ALA A 20 -2.90 1.37 12.49
CA ALA A 20 -3.38 2.02 13.70
C ALA A 20 -2.20 2.27 14.65
N LEU A 21 -1.67 3.49 14.67
CA LEU A 21 -0.66 3.94 15.64
C LEU A 21 -1.31 4.95 16.59
N SER A 22 -1.37 4.61 17.86
CA SER A 22 -1.90 5.46 18.94
C SER A 22 -0.83 5.93 19.92
N ALA A 23 -0.71 7.26 20.08
CA ALA A 23 -0.51 8.18 21.22
C ALA A 23 0.53 7.96 22.36
N PRO A 24 0.82 9.00 23.23
CA PRO A 24 2.19 9.44 23.58
C PRO A 24 2.75 8.92 24.94
N ALA A 25 3.97 9.26 25.18
CA ALA A 25 4.99 9.04 26.23
C ALA A 25 4.67 8.44 27.63
N ALA A 26 3.51 8.62 28.21
CA ALA A 26 3.11 7.93 29.45
C ALA A 26 2.78 6.44 29.23
N LEU A 27 2.75 6.02 27.97
CA LEU A 27 2.43 4.67 27.50
C LEU A 27 3.67 3.75 27.41
N HIS A 28 4.88 4.27 27.44
CA HIS A 28 6.10 3.46 27.21
C HIS A 28 6.33 2.37 28.27
N ALA A 29 6.04 2.63 29.53
CA ALA A 29 6.15 1.62 30.57
C ALA A 29 5.02 0.56 30.47
N ARG A 30 3.79 1.00 30.18
CA ARG A 30 2.66 0.11 29.94
C ARG A 30 2.80 -0.67 28.61
N THR A 31 3.45 -0.07 27.60
CA THR A 31 3.67 -0.71 26.31
C THR A 31 4.75 -1.81 26.39
N LYS A 32 5.80 -1.60 27.21
CA LYS A 32 6.80 -2.67 27.47
C LYS A 32 6.19 -3.84 28.23
N GLN A 33 5.37 -3.57 29.27
CA GLN A 33 4.65 -4.60 30.01
C GLN A 33 3.58 -5.29 29.16
N ARG A 34 2.89 -4.57 28.28
CA ARG A 34 1.88 -5.14 27.38
C ARG A 34 2.52 -5.92 26.22
N ARG A 35 3.69 -5.48 25.71
CA ARG A 35 4.49 -6.28 24.77
C ARG A 35 4.99 -7.58 25.40
N ALA A 36 5.49 -7.52 26.62
CA ALA A 36 5.91 -8.71 27.37
C ALA A 36 4.73 -9.63 27.70
N ALA A 37 3.55 -9.08 28.05
CA ALA A 37 2.33 -9.85 28.31
C ALA A 37 1.71 -10.45 27.02
N VAL A 38 1.79 -9.75 25.89
CA VAL A 38 1.34 -10.26 24.58
C VAL A 38 2.31 -11.33 24.07
N GLN A 39 3.61 -11.16 24.26
CA GLN A 39 4.59 -12.24 23.99
C GLN A 39 4.44 -13.42 24.95
N ALA A 40 4.14 -13.20 26.23
CA ALA A 40 3.92 -14.27 27.20
C ALA A 40 2.58 -15.01 27.01
N ALA A 41 1.57 -14.37 26.43
CA ALA A 41 0.30 -15.03 26.09
C ALA A 41 0.39 -15.89 24.82
N ASP A 42 1.30 -15.57 23.90
CA ASP A 42 1.59 -16.39 22.70
C ASP A 42 2.49 -17.63 23.04
N THR A 43 3.10 -17.70 24.23
CA THR A 43 3.96 -18.82 24.63
C THR A 43 3.23 -20.01 25.26
N ALA A 44 1.90 -19.96 25.40
CA ALA A 44 1.13 -21.00 26.10
C ALA A 44 0.66 -22.17 25.22
N THR A 45 0.79 -22.08 23.88
CA THR A 45 0.55 -23.22 22.99
C THR A 45 1.47 -23.05 21.79
N GLU A 46 2.33 -24.02 21.50
CA GLU A 46 3.11 -23.95 20.24
C GLU A 46 2.13 -23.77 19.08
N PRO A 47 2.37 -22.75 18.22
CA PRO A 47 1.49 -22.52 17.07
C PRO A 47 1.43 -23.80 16.24
N ALA A 48 0.22 -24.30 15.95
CA ALA A 48 0.05 -25.52 15.18
C ALA A 48 0.79 -25.39 13.84
N ALA A 49 1.77 -26.25 13.62
CA ALA A 49 2.52 -26.29 12.37
C ALA A 49 1.62 -26.79 11.23
N TYR A 50 1.73 -26.19 10.08
CA TYR A 50 0.91 -26.56 8.91
C TYR A 50 1.35 -27.89 8.26
N GLY A 51 2.52 -28.43 8.60
CA GLY A 51 3.08 -29.64 8.00
C GLY A 51 2.23 -30.92 8.14
N ALA A 52 1.36 -30.98 9.14
CA ALA A 52 0.47 -32.13 9.37
C ALA A 52 -0.88 -32.00 8.65
N ARG A 53 -1.16 -30.88 7.97
CA ARG A 53 -2.46 -30.60 7.32
C ARG A 53 -2.48 -31.04 5.87
N GLU A 54 -3.37 -31.96 5.53
CA GLU A 54 -3.52 -32.48 4.17
C GLU A 54 -3.91 -31.38 3.15
N ASP A 55 -4.75 -30.43 3.53
CA ASP A 55 -5.15 -29.31 2.67
C ASP A 55 -3.98 -28.39 2.33
N VAL A 56 -3.05 -28.19 3.28
CA VAL A 56 -1.82 -27.42 3.07
C VAL A 56 -0.83 -28.18 2.19
N MET A 57 -0.65 -29.48 2.41
CA MET A 57 0.27 -30.30 1.60
C MET A 57 -0.24 -30.46 0.16
N ARG A 58 -1.54 -30.61 -0.04
CA ARG A 58 -2.14 -30.62 -1.38
C ARG A 58 -1.91 -29.25 -2.07
N PHE A 59 -2.14 -28.15 -1.38
CA PHE A 59 -1.82 -26.81 -1.91
C PHE A 59 -0.33 -26.68 -2.26
N ALA A 60 0.58 -27.26 -1.46
CA ALA A 60 2.01 -27.26 -1.75
C ALA A 60 2.32 -27.91 -3.11
N ASP A 61 1.73 -29.09 -3.38
CA ASP A 61 1.90 -29.79 -4.64
C ASP A 61 1.35 -29.02 -5.84
N GLU A 62 0.16 -28.49 -5.68
CA GLU A 62 -0.48 -27.67 -6.72
C GLU A 62 0.30 -26.37 -6.99
N ALA A 63 0.80 -25.71 -5.94
CA ALA A 63 1.61 -24.49 -6.07
C ALA A 63 2.95 -24.80 -6.74
N ALA A 64 3.61 -25.90 -6.36
CA ALA A 64 4.84 -26.36 -6.98
C ALA A 64 4.64 -26.58 -8.49
N GLN A 65 3.58 -27.27 -8.86
CA GLN A 65 3.25 -27.52 -10.27
C GLN A 65 2.97 -26.22 -11.04
N ARG A 66 2.15 -25.32 -10.48
CA ARG A 66 1.79 -24.04 -11.14
C ARG A 66 3.00 -23.13 -11.33
N GLN A 67 3.91 -23.10 -10.37
CA GLN A 67 5.06 -22.20 -10.36
C GLN A 67 6.35 -22.83 -10.89
N GLY A 68 6.34 -24.12 -11.25
CA GLY A 68 7.53 -24.84 -11.71
C GLY A 68 8.59 -25.00 -10.60
N LEU A 69 8.15 -25.14 -9.35
CA LEU A 69 9.02 -25.33 -8.18
C LEU A 69 9.15 -26.81 -7.82
N GLU A 70 10.22 -27.18 -7.11
CA GLU A 70 10.39 -28.54 -6.57
C GLU A 70 9.36 -28.79 -5.45
N ALA A 71 8.55 -29.85 -5.61
CA ALA A 71 7.46 -30.14 -4.68
C ALA A 71 7.94 -30.36 -3.23
N ASP A 72 9.04 -31.08 -3.05
CA ASP A 72 9.61 -31.35 -1.72
C ASP A 72 10.08 -30.06 -1.03
N TRP A 73 10.68 -29.12 -1.78
CA TRP A 73 11.07 -27.82 -1.23
C TRP A 73 9.86 -26.99 -0.81
N VAL A 74 8.77 -26.99 -1.59
CA VAL A 74 7.55 -26.27 -1.23
C VAL A 74 6.89 -26.89 -0.01
N ARG A 75 6.77 -28.21 0.04
CA ARG A 75 6.25 -28.96 1.20
C ARG A 75 7.06 -28.67 2.47
N GLU A 76 8.39 -28.77 2.38
CA GLU A 76 9.28 -28.46 3.50
C GLU A 76 9.09 -27.00 3.97
N SER A 77 9.06 -26.06 3.06
CA SER A 77 8.84 -24.66 3.39
C SER A 77 7.53 -24.44 4.15
N LEU A 78 6.42 -24.98 3.64
CA LEU A 78 5.10 -24.85 4.28
C LEU A 78 5.00 -25.67 5.58
N SER A 79 5.73 -26.75 5.72
CA SER A 79 5.77 -27.51 6.99
C SER A 79 6.35 -26.69 8.15
N ARG A 80 7.21 -25.72 7.84
CA ARG A 80 7.82 -24.79 8.81
C ARG A 80 6.97 -23.53 9.09
N ALA A 81 5.85 -23.35 8.36
CA ALA A 81 4.91 -22.29 8.62
C ALA A 81 4.06 -22.56 9.86
N ARG A 82 3.64 -21.50 10.57
CA ARG A 82 2.89 -21.59 11.81
C ARG A 82 1.66 -20.68 11.77
N PHE A 83 0.59 -21.16 12.37
CA PHE A 83 -0.59 -20.32 12.61
C PHE A 83 -0.27 -19.20 13.61
N VAL A 84 -0.61 -17.96 13.26
CA VAL A 84 -0.38 -16.78 14.11
C VAL A 84 -1.72 -16.11 14.47
N PRO A 85 -2.27 -16.33 15.66
CA PRO A 85 -3.57 -15.77 16.07
C PRO A 85 -3.64 -14.25 15.95
N THR A 86 -2.52 -13.57 16.21
CA THR A 86 -2.44 -12.09 16.09
C THR A 86 -2.63 -11.63 14.65
N VAL A 87 -2.16 -12.37 13.66
CA VAL A 87 -2.39 -12.09 12.23
C VAL A 87 -3.88 -12.17 11.91
N ALA A 88 -4.55 -13.26 12.31
CA ALA A 88 -5.99 -13.43 12.12
C ALA A 88 -6.81 -12.32 12.79
N ARG A 89 -6.38 -11.81 13.95
CA ARG A 89 -7.02 -10.68 14.63
C ARG A 89 -6.78 -9.36 13.92
N LEU A 90 -5.55 -9.08 13.50
CA LEU A 90 -5.17 -7.79 12.89
C LEU A 90 -5.75 -7.58 11.49
N ILE A 91 -6.06 -8.66 10.76
CA ILE A 91 -6.69 -8.56 9.44
C ILE A 91 -8.15 -8.13 9.53
N MET A 92 -8.80 -8.24 10.69
CA MET A 92 -10.18 -7.82 10.88
C MET A 92 -10.33 -6.29 10.75
N PRO A 93 -11.43 -5.80 10.16
CA PRO A 93 -11.66 -4.37 10.04
C PRO A 93 -11.77 -3.73 11.43
N PRO A 94 -11.42 -2.45 11.57
CA PRO A 94 -11.68 -1.72 12.81
C PRO A 94 -13.18 -1.71 13.11
N PRO A 95 -13.58 -1.53 14.39
CA PRO A 95 -14.98 -1.41 14.77
C PRO A 95 -15.71 -0.36 13.91
N ALA A 96 -16.94 -0.67 13.51
CA ALA A 96 -17.78 0.25 12.75
C ALA A 96 -18.04 1.55 13.55
N GLY A 97 -18.06 2.71 12.85
CA GLY A 97 -18.46 3.99 13.45
C GLY A 97 -17.36 5.02 13.64
N THR A 98 -16.10 4.75 13.25
CA THR A 98 -15.10 5.82 13.25
C THR A 98 -15.32 6.70 12.01
N ALA A 99 -15.83 7.93 12.23
CA ALA A 99 -15.97 8.90 11.16
C ALA A 99 -14.62 9.19 10.50
N LYS A 100 -14.60 9.21 9.16
CA LYS A 100 -13.40 9.58 8.43
C LYS A 100 -13.08 11.05 8.75
N ASN A 101 -11.83 11.33 9.10
CA ASN A 101 -11.36 12.67 9.41
C ASN A 101 -9.99 12.89 8.79
N TRP A 102 -9.96 13.73 7.76
CA TRP A 102 -8.73 14.01 7.02
C TRP A 102 -7.68 14.71 7.87
N ALA A 103 -8.06 15.71 8.64
CA ALA A 103 -7.12 16.43 9.50
C ALA A 103 -6.41 15.47 10.47
N ALA A 104 -7.16 14.58 11.10
CA ALA A 104 -6.61 13.57 12.00
C ALA A 104 -5.76 12.51 11.26
N TYR A 105 -6.17 12.09 10.05
CA TYR A 105 -5.41 11.16 9.22
C TYR A 105 -4.10 11.78 8.75
N ARG A 106 -4.16 12.98 8.19
CA ARG A 106 -3.02 13.78 7.76
C ARG A 106 -1.98 13.95 8.86
N GLY A 107 -2.43 14.30 10.08
CA GLY A 107 -1.56 14.51 11.24
C GLY A 107 -0.75 13.28 11.67
N ARG A 108 -1.12 12.08 11.23
CA ARG A 108 -0.36 10.85 11.49
C ARG A 108 0.85 10.70 10.56
N PHE A 109 0.80 11.32 9.40
CA PHE A 109 1.83 11.15 8.35
C PHE A 109 2.64 12.42 8.12
N VAL A 110 2.00 13.58 8.09
CA VAL A 110 2.67 14.85 7.87
C VAL A 110 3.06 15.46 9.24
N GLU A 111 4.08 14.88 9.87
CA GLU A 111 4.54 15.27 11.21
C GLU A 111 6.06 15.43 11.25
N PRO A 112 6.59 16.24 12.20
CA PRO A 112 8.01 16.65 12.19
C PRO A 112 9.02 15.51 12.19
N LYS A 113 8.75 14.40 12.89
CA LYS A 113 9.67 13.24 12.94
C LYS A 113 9.79 12.59 11.56
N ARG A 114 8.66 12.38 10.88
CA ARG A 114 8.63 11.76 9.58
C ARG A 114 9.23 12.66 8.50
N ILE A 115 8.98 13.97 8.57
CA ILE A 115 9.58 14.94 7.66
C ILE A 115 11.11 14.96 7.82
N ARG A 116 11.64 14.99 9.05
CA ARG A 116 13.10 14.92 9.27
C ARG A 116 13.72 13.62 8.75
N ALA A 117 13.06 12.48 8.98
CA ALA A 117 13.51 11.21 8.43
C ALA A 117 13.49 11.22 6.89
N GLY A 118 12.49 11.87 6.28
CA GLY A 118 12.38 12.03 4.84
C GLY A 118 13.47 12.92 4.26
N LEU A 119 13.88 13.97 4.97
CA LEU A 119 15.01 14.81 4.57
C LEU A 119 16.31 14.00 4.52
N ALA A 120 16.60 13.22 5.58
CA ALA A 120 17.76 12.35 5.61
C ALA A 120 17.71 11.32 4.46
N PHE A 121 16.59 10.61 4.33
CA PHE A 121 16.41 9.63 3.24
C PHE A 121 16.64 10.25 1.86
N TRP A 122 16.13 11.45 1.61
CA TRP A 122 16.32 12.14 0.34
C TRP A 122 17.78 12.53 0.11
N GLN A 123 18.45 13.08 1.11
CA GLN A 123 19.87 13.49 1.03
C GLN A 123 20.78 12.29 0.76
N ASP A 124 20.57 11.19 1.49
CA ASP A 124 21.38 9.98 1.37
C ASP A 124 21.18 9.27 0.02
N ASN A 125 20.03 9.49 -0.63
CA ASN A 125 19.62 8.77 -1.85
C ASN A 125 19.34 9.70 -3.04
N GLU A 126 19.86 10.92 -3.05
CA GLU A 126 19.56 11.93 -4.08
C GLU A 126 19.81 11.42 -5.49
N ARG A 127 20.94 10.75 -5.71
CA ARG A 127 21.32 10.18 -7.01
C ARG A 127 20.26 9.18 -7.51
N TRP A 128 19.80 8.29 -6.65
CA TRP A 128 18.83 7.26 -7.04
C TRP A 128 17.44 7.85 -7.30
N LEU A 129 17.06 8.85 -6.53
CA LEU A 129 15.79 9.58 -6.74
C LEU A 129 15.79 10.34 -8.06
N GLN A 130 16.90 10.99 -8.43
CA GLN A 130 17.05 11.66 -9.72
C GLN A 130 17.02 10.67 -10.88
N LEU A 131 17.75 9.55 -10.77
CA LEU A 131 17.75 8.51 -11.80
C LEU A 131 16.36 7.89 -11.99
N ALA A 132 15.59 7.70 -10.90
CA ALA A 132 14.22 7.21 -10.97
C ALA A 132 13.29 8.22 -11.66
N GLU A 133 13.44 9.53 -11.39
CA GLU A 133 12.70 10.57 -12.08
C GLU A 133 13.06 10.62 -13.57
N GLU A 134 14.34 10.54 -13.92
CA GLU A 134 14.79 10.47 -15.30
C GLU A 134 14.24 9.25 -16.04
N ARG A 135 14.23 8.09 -15.41
CA ARG A 135 13.80 6.84 -16.05
C ARG A 135 12.28 6.70 -16.13
N TYR A 136 11.58 6.97 -15.03
CA TYR A 136 10.15 6.70 -14.89
C TYR A 136 9.26 7.95 -14.89
N GLY A 137 9.83 9.14 -14.80
CA GLY A 137 9.09 10.39 -14.75
C GLY A 137 8.41 10.66 -13.41
N VAL A 138 8.70 9.88 -12.38
CA VAL A 138 8.08 10.02 -11.04
C VAL A 138 8.94 10.97 -10.20
N PRO A 139 8.39 12.12 -9.75
CA PRO A 139 9.17 13.07 -8.96
C PRO A 139 9.66 12.47 -7.64
N PRO A 140 10.88 12.83 -7.20
CA PRO A 140 11.44 12.41 -5.91
C PRO A 140 10.49 12.56 -4.73
N ALA A 141 9.73 13.67 -4.68
CA ALA A 141 8.76 13.93 -3.61
C ALA A 141 7.70 12.82 -3.48
N ILE A 142 7.26 12.22 -4.59
CA ILE A 142 6.24 11.16 -4.56
C ILE A 142 6.85 9.86 -4.03
N VAL A 143 8.04 9.47 -4.48
CA VAL A 143 8.75 8.28 -3.98
C VAL A 143 9.03 8.41 -2.48
N VAL A 144 9.57 9.56 -2.06
CA VAL A 144 9.83 9.88 -0.64
C VAL A 144 8.53 9.86 0.17
N GLY A 145 7.44 10.40 -0.38
CA GLY A 145 6.11 10.37 0.24
C GLY A 145 5.63 8.94 0.49
N ILE A 146 5.73 8.05 -0.51
CA ILE A 146 5.33 6.64 -0.38
C ILE A 146 6.15 5.93 0.69
N VAL A 147 7.48 5.92 0.58
CA VAL A 147 8.35 5.23 1.54
C VAL A 147 8.16 5.80 2.96
N GLY A 148 7.92 7.11 3.06
CA GLY A 148 7.64 7.77 4.32
C GLY A 148 6.30 7.35 4.93
N VAL A 149 5.24 7.25 4.15
CA VAL A 149 3.91 6.81 4.62
C VAL A 149 3.94 5.34 5.01
N GLU A 150 4.56 4.49 4.20
CA GLU A 150 4.57 3.04 4.43
C GLU A 150 5.36 2.64 5.68
N THR A 151 6.60 3.06 5.79
CA THR A 151 7.49 2.49 6.82
C THR A 151 8.28 3.49 7.64
N ILE A 152 8.03 4.79 7.48
CA ILE A 152 8.91 5.84 8.05
C ILE A 152 10.37 5.57 7.63
N TYR A 153 10.56 5.39 6.34
CA TYR A 153 11.88 5.12 5.73
C TYR A 153 12.60 3.92 6.37
N GLY A 154 11.89 2.80 6.51
CA GLY A 154 12.42 1.54 7.05
C GLY A 154 12.34 1.37 8.57
N GLN A 155 11.86 2.38 9.34
CA GLN A 155 11.74 2.25 10.80
C GLN A 155 10.58 1.31 11.23
N GLN A 156 9.64 0.99 10.34
CA GLN A 156 8.44 0.18 10.64
C GLN A 156 8.07 -0.73 9.46
N THR A 157 8.90 -1.70 9.16
CA THR A 157 8.68 -2.66 8.04
C THR A 157 7.82 -3.87 8.40
N GLY A 158 7.44 -3.99 9.68
CA GLY A 158 6.73 -5.16 10.20
C GLY A 158 7.67 -6.16 10.87
N GLY A 159 7.12 -7.05 11.69
CA GLY A 159 7.89 -8.03 12.47
C GLY A 159 7.30 -9.44 12.41
N PHE A 160 6.37 -9.69 11.49
CA PHE A 160 5.82 -11.04 11.28
C PHE A 160 6.66 -11.77 10.23
N ARG A 161 6.92 -13.06 10.45
CA ARG A 161 7.43 -13.89 9.37
C ARG A 161 6.38 -13.90 8.26
N VAL A 162 6.80 -13.52 7.04
CA VAL A 162 5.88 -13.41 5.89
C VAL A 162 5.25 -14.75 5.57
N LEU A 163 6.02 -15.83 5.66
CA LEU A 163 5.53 -17.21 5.51
C LEU A 163 4.35 -17.50 6.46
N ASP A 164 4.49 -17.20 7.75
CA ASP A 164 3.47 -17.46 8.76
C ASP A 164 2.23 -16.58 8.57
N ALA A 165 2.44 -15.31 8.24
CA ALA A 165 1.35 -14.37 7.99
C ALA A 165 0.51 -14.81 6.79
N LEU A 166 1.16 -15.13 5.67
CA LEU A 166 0.48 -15.56 4.46
C LEU A 166 -0.17 -16.94 4.64
N ALA A 167 0.50 -17.91 5.29
CA ALA A 167 -0.09 -19.22 5.59
C ALA A 167 -1.35 -19.09 6.48
N THR A 168 -1.26 -18.29 7.55
CA THR A 168 -2.42 -18.02 8.42
C THR A 168 -3.60 -17.48 7.64
N LEU A 169 -3.39 -16.49 6.77
CA LEU A 169 -4.46 -15.87 5.99
C LEU A 169 -4.91 -16.72 4.79
N SER A 170 -4.12 -17.71 4.38
CA SER A 170 -4.45 -18.64 3.31
C SER A 170 -5.34 -19.79 3.77
N PHE A 171 -5.09 -20.30 4.98
CA PHE A 171 -5.69 -21.55 5.45
C PHE A 171 -6.61 -21.38 6.67
N ASP A 172 -6.46 -20.28 7.41
CA ASP A 172 -7.23 -20.00 8.62
C ASP A 172 -7.75 -18.55 8.60
N PHE A 173 -8.28 -18.12 7.45
CA PHE A 173 -8.83 -16.77 7.32
C PHE A 173 -10.02 -16.58 8.27
N PRO A 174 -10.06 -15.51 9.09
CA PRO A 174 -11.08 -15.36 10.12
C PRO A 174 -12.46 -15.14 9.52
N THR A 175 -13.48 -15.69 10.19
CA THR A 175 -14.88 -15.44 9.89
C THR A 175 -15.30 -14.01 10.30
N GLY A 176 -16.45 -13.54 9.81
CA GLY A 176 -16.98 -12.21 10.17
C GLY A 176 -16.57 -11.09 9.20
N ARG A 177 -15.85 -11.40 8.14
CA ARG A 177 -15.60 -10.50 7.01
C ARG A 177 -15.62 -11.29 5.69
N ARG A 178 -15.61 -10.56 4.55
CA ARG A 178 -15.50 -11.20 3.22
C ARG A 178 -14.23 -12.03 3.17
N ASP A 179 -14.35 -13.31 2.84
CA ASP A 179 -13.23 -14.23 2.68
C ASP A 179 -12.27 -13.76 1.57
N ARG A 180 -10.98 -13.76 1.88
CA ARG A 180 -9.88 -13.41 0.98
C ARG A 180 -8.79 -14.48 0.97
N SER A 181 -9.05 -15.65 1.51
CA SER A 181 -8.08 -16.75 1.56
C SER A 181 -7.49 -17.06 0.18
N ALA A 182 -8.29 -17.04 -0.88
CA ALA A 182 -7.83 -17.25 -2.24
C ALA A 182 -6.79 -16.20 -2.69
N PHE A 183 -6.95 -14.93 -2.31
CA PHE A 183 -5.94 -13.89 -2.56
C PHE A 183 -4.65 -14.19 -1.83
N PHE A 184 -4.72 -14.54 -0.54
CA PHE A 184 -3.53 -14.84 0.25
C PHE A 184 -2.82 -16.12 -0.19
N ARG A 185 -3.55 -17.13 -0.68
CA ARG A 185 -2.94 -18.31 -1.33
C ARG A 185 -2.12 -17.93 -2.56
N SER A 186 -2.63 -17.05 -3.40
CA SER A 186 -1.87 -16.53 -4.54
C SER A 186 -0.63 -15.76 -4.10
N GLU A 187 -0.73 -14.94 -3.04
CA GLU A 187 0.43 -14.23 -2.50
C GLU A 187 1.46 -15.18 -1.85
N LEU A 188 1.00 -16.27 -1.22
CA LEU A 188 1.88 -17.30 -0.66
C LEU A 188 2.67 -18.03 -1.76
N GLU A 189 2.01 -18.36 -2.89
CA GLU A 189 2.70 -18.94 -4.07
C GLU A 189 3.76 -17.97 -4.61
N ASN A 190 3.40 -16.70 -4.79
CA ASN A 190 4.33 -15.67 -5.27
C ASN A 190 5.49 -15.45 -4.28
N PHE A 191 5.23 -15.56 -2.98
CA PHE A 191 6.27 -15.47 -1.96
C PHE A 191 7.28 -16.61 -2.07
N LEU A 192 6.81 -17.85 -2.24
CA LEU A 192 7.69 -19.00 -2.42
C LEU A 192 8.50 -18.89 -3.72
N LEU A 193 7.85 -18.46 -4.82
CA LEU A 193 8.55 -18.22 -6.09
C LEU A 193 9.62 -17.14 -5.95
N MET A 194 9.31 -16.04 -5.27
CA MET A 194 10.27 -14.98 -4.97
C MET A 194 11.45 -15.50 -4.16
N CYS A 195 11.18 -16.21 -3.06
CA CYS A 195 12.25 -16.81 -2.24
C CYS A 195 13.16 -17.74 -3.05
N ARG A 196 12.57 -18.53 -3.95
CA ARG A 196 13.36 -19.44 -4.81
C ARG A 196 14.23 -18.66 -5.80
N LYS A 197 13.72 -17.60 -6.40
CA LYS A 197 14.47 -16.74 -7.34
C LYS A 197 15.65 -16.05 -6.66
N GLU A 198 15.41 -15.50 -5.47
CA GLU A 198 16.43 -14.77 -4.69
C GLU A 198 17.27 -15.68 -3.79
N SER A 199 17.12 -17.02 -3.90
CA SER A 199 17.82 -18.00 -3.06
C SER A 199 17.67 -17.77 -1.55
N LEU A 200 16.50 -17.26 -1.13
CA LEU A 200 16.17 -16.96 0.27
C LEU A 200 15.53 -18.16 0.97
N ASP A 201 15.87 -18.37 2.25
CA ASP A 201 15.08 -19.26 3.12
C ASP A 201 13.72 -18.60 3.40
N PRO A 202 12.57 -19.23 3.04
CA PRO A 202 11.24 -18.64 3.24
C PRO A 202 10.89 -18.32 4.71
N THR A 203 11.63 -18.85 5.66
CA THR A 203 11.41 -18.60 7.09
C THR A 203 12.03 -17.30 7.60
N LEU A 204 12.87 -16.63 6.81
CA LEU A 204 13.62 -15.45 7.22
C LEU A 204 12.91 -14.12 6.94
N PRO A 205 12.27 -13.90 5.76
CA PRO A 205 11.68 -12.59 5.44
C PRO A 205 10.64 -12.15 6.47
N LEU A 206 10.79 -10.91 6.94
CA LEU A 206 9.86 -10.25 7.84
C LEU A 206 9.05 -9.20 7.08
N GLY A 207 7.82 -8.98 7.56
CA GLY A 207 6.92 -8.01 6.95
C GLY A 207 5.72 -7.68 7.83
N SER A 208 4.69 -7.11 7.23
CA SER A 208 3.43 -6.80 7.90
C SER A 208 2.63 -8.06 8.22
N TYR A 209 1.62 -7.91 9.08
CA TYR A 209 0.67 -8.99 9.38
C TYR A 209 -0.10 -9.49 8.13
N ALA A 210 -0.13 -8.73 7.04
CA ALA A 210 -0.75 -9.11 5.78
C ALA A 210 0.26 -9.63 4.74
N GLY A 211 1.54 -9.78 5.09
CA GLY A 211 2.57 -10.29 4.20
C GLY A 211 3.21 -9.26 3.28
N ALA A 212 2.98 -7.96 3.49
CA ALA A 212 3.68 -6.91 2.77
C ALA A 212 5.11 -6.75 3.29
N MET A 213 6.08 -6.50 2.38
CA MET A 213 7.52 -6.61 2.66
C MET A 213 8.30 -5.35 2.33
N GLY A 214 9.39 -5.18 3.04
CA GLY A 214 10.40 -4.15 2.79
C GLY A 214 9.94 -2.72 3.08
N LEU A 215 10.78 -1.76 2.70
CA LEU A 215 10.49 -0.34 2.88
C LEU A 215 9.23 0.11 2.09
N PRO A 216 8.97 -0.41 0.87
CA PRO A 216 7.81 -0.01 0.07
C PRO A 216 6.54 -0.80 0.42
N GLN A 217 6.58 -1.76 1.36
CA GLN A 217 5.45 -2.61 1.73
C GLN A 217 4.78 -3.29 0.53
N PHE A 218 5.59 -3.84 -0.38
CA PHE A 218 5.08 -4.61 -1.53
C PHE A 218 4.56 -5.97 -1.09
N MET A 219 3.43 -6.39 -1.66
CA MET A 219 3.02 -7.79 -1.63
C MET A 219 3.95 -8.63 -2.51
N PRO A 220 4.13 -9.94 -2.24
CA PRO A 220 5.01 -10.80 -3.04
C PRO A 220 4.79 -10.73 -4.54
N SER A 221 3.54 -10.70 -4.98
CA SER A 221 3.18 -10.51 -6.39
C SER A 221 3.67 -9.18 -6.95
N SER A 222 3.66 -8.12 -6.13
CA SER A 222 4.18 -6.81 -6.52
C SER A 222 5.70 -6.79 -6.59
N VAL A 223 6.39 -7.50 -5.69
CA VAL A 223 7.87 -7.67 -5.77
C VAL A 223 8.24 -8.34 -7.09
N LEU A 224 7.61 -9.47 -7.42
CA LEU A 224 7.89 -10.20 -8.65
C LEU A 224 7.60 -9.41 -9.92
N LYS A 225 6.60 -8.54 -9.90
CA LYS A 225 6.14 -7.81 -11.09
C LYS A 225 6.78 -6.44 -11.25
N TYR A 226 7.06 -5.76 -10.17
CA TYR A 226 7.51 -4.36 -10.19
C TYR A 226 8.84 -4.13 -9.49
N GLY A 227 9.37 -5.14 -8.76
CA GLY A 227 10.69 -5.08 -8.17
C GLY A 227 11.76 -4.90 -9.26
N ILE A 228 12.72 -4.01 -9.01
CA ILE A 228 13.82 -3.68 -9.91
C ILE A 228 15.12 -3.75 -9.11
N ASP A 229 16.07 -4.51 -9.60
CA ASP A 229 17.48 -4.38 -9.26
C ASP A 229 17.97 -3.05 -9.88
N PHE A 230 17.96 -2.00 -9.08
CA PHE A 230 18.18 -0.64 -9.59
C PHE A 230 19.62 -0.18 -9.45
N ASP A 231 20.40 -0.80 -8.55
CA ASP A 231 21.84 -0.59 -8.41
C ASP A 231 22.67 -1.58 -9.24
N GLY A 232 22.04 -2.65 -9.75
CA GLY A 232 22.66 -3.60 -10.68
C GLY A 232 23.55 -4.63 -9.99
N ASP A 233 23.26 -4.96 -8.71
CA ASP A 233 24.04 -5.95 -7.94
C ASP A 233 23.63 -7.41 -8.20
N GLY A 234 22.56 -7.62 -8.98
CA GLY A 234 22.01 -8.93 -9.36
C GLY A 234 20.86 -9.41 -8.50
N HIS A 235 20.39 -8.63 -7.53
CA HIS A 235 19.32 -8.95 -6.61
C HIS A 235 18.27 -7.85 -6.54
N VAL A 236 17.07 -8.16 -6.04
CA VAL A 236 16.05 -7.17 -5.71
C VAL A 236 15.89 -7.13 -4.18
N ASP A 237 16.58 -6.22 -3.52
CA ASP A 237 16.52 -6.06 -2.07
C ASP A 237 15.68 -4.85 -1.65
N LEU A 238 14.40 -5.07 -1.36
CA LEU A 238 13.49 -4.03 -0.88
C LEU A 238 13.59 -3.75 0.63
N HIS A 239 14.48 -4.45 1.34
CA HIS A 239 14.70 -4.25 2.77
C HIS A 239 15.91 -3.34 3.06
N SER A 240 17.01 -3.52 2.33
CA SER A 240 18.28 -2.88 2.62
C SER A 240 18.79 -1.99 1.49
N SER A 241 18.47 -2.27 0.22
CA SER A 241 18.84 -1.41 -0.91
C SER A 241 17.83 -0.28 -1.10
N ALA A 242 18.21 0.94 -0.70
CA ALA A 242 17.39 2.12 -0.99
C ALA A 242 17.26 2.38 -2.50
N ALA A 243 18.24 1.98 -3.30
CA ALA A 243 18.19 2.08 -4.75
C ALA A 243 17.04 1.26 -5.32
N ASP A 244 16.97 -0.04 -4.94
CA ASP A 244 15.93 -0.94 -5.41
C ASP A 244 14.54 -0.50 -4.95
N VAL A 245 14.44 -0.04 -3.71
CA VAL A 245 13.20 0.54 -3.18
C VAL A 245 12.72 1.70 -4.04
N ILE A 246 13.60 2.65 -4.34
CA ILE A 246 13.29 3.85 -5.13
C ILE A 246 12.93 3.46 -6.55
N GLY A 247 13.73 2.62 -7.19
CA GLY A 247 13.48 2.12 -8.55
C GLY A 247 12.17 1.36 -8.64
N SER A 248 11.90 0.46 -7.70
CA SER A 248 10.69 -0.36 -7.66
C SER A 248 9.42 0.46 -7.43
N VAL A 249 9.45 1.45 -6.53
CA VAL A 249 8.32 2.37 -6.30
C VAL A 249 8.03 3.18 -7.56
N ALA A 250 9.05 3.72 -8.20
CA ALA A 250 8.88 4.50 -9.42
C ALA A 250 8.37 3.63 -10.59
N ASN A 251 8.92 2.43 -10.76
CA ASN A 251 8.45 1.45 -11.75
C ASN A 251 6.99 1.04 -11.53
N TYR A 252 6.60 0.83 -10.26
CA TYR A 252 5.21 0.55 -9.91
C TYR A 252 4.27 1.67 -10.39
N LEU A 253 4.57 2.92 -10.05
CA LEU A 253 3.73 4.05 -10.46
C LEU A 253 3.68 4.21 -11.99
N ALA A 254 4.81 4.05 -12.69
CA ALA A 254 4.87 4.06 -14.15
C ALA A 254 4.01 2.96 -14.76
N ALA A 255 4.06 1.74 -14.21
CA ALA A 255 3.22 0.62 -14.66
C ALA A 255 1.70 0.85 -14.43
N PHE A 256 1.35 1.73 -13.49
CA PHE A 256 -0.04 2.15 -13.25
C PHE A 256 -0.41 3.48 -13.92
N GLY A 257 0.34 3.91 -14.93
CA GLY A 257 -0.02 5.03 -15.78
C GLY A 257 0.42 6.38 -15.24
N TRP A 258 1.52 6.45 -14.49
CA TRP A 258 2.11 7.73 -14.12
C TRP A 258 2.53 8.51 -15.37
N GLU A 259 2.03 9.72 -15.49
CA GLU A 259 2.35 10.65 -16.58
C GLU A 259 3.46 11.61 -16.14
N ARG A 260 4.59 11.58 -16.86
CA ARG A 260 5.74 12.47 -16.61
C ARG A 260 5.34 13.92 -16.71
N GLY A 261 5.69 14.72 -15.71
CA GLY A 261 5.40 16.15 -15.67
C GLY A 261 3.92 16.49 -15.42
N GLY A 262 3.02 15.51 -15.39
CA GLY A 262 1.63 15.71 -15.06
C GLY A 262 1.42 16.03 -13.57
N PRO A 263 0.45 16.88 -13.22
CA PRO A 263 0.07 17.16 -11.84
C PRO A 263 -0.63 15.96 -11.21
N THR A 264 -0.66 15.90 -9.90
CA THR A 264 -1.45 14.89 -9.17
C THR A 264 -2.90 15.33 -8.95
N HIS A 265 -3.13 16.61 -8.71
CA HIS A 265 -4.45 17.17 -8.45
C HIS A 265 -4.45 18.69 -8.64
N PHE A 266 -5.65 19.25 -8.65
CA PHE A 266 -5.91 20.68 -8.65
C PHE A 266 -6.83 21.05 -7.50
N GLY A 267 -6.82 22.33 -7.11
CA GLY A 267 -7.80 22.91 -6.22
C GLY A 267 -9.19 22.97 -6.89
N VAL A 268 -10.23 22.66 -6.15
CA VAL A 268 -11.60 22.76 -6.64
C VAL A 268 -12.57 23.19 -5.55
N ALA A 269 -13.45 24.14 -5.86
CA ALA A 269 -14.68 24.34 -5.12
C ALA A 269 -15.73 23.38 -5.67
N ALA A 270 -16.21 22.48 -4.83
CA ALA A 270 -17.22 21.49 -5.24
C ALA A 270 -18.57 22.15 -5.54
N PRO A 271 -19.44 21.52 -6.35
CA PRO A 271 -20.79 22.03 -6.61
C PRO A 271 -21.57 22.27 -5.32
N VAL A 272 -22.27 23.40 -5.25
CA VAL A 272 -23.21 23.71 -4.16
C VAL A 272 -24.39 22.73 -4.22
N GLU A 273 -24.89 22.47 -5.43
CA GLU A 273 -25.98 21.55 -5.67
C GLU A 273 -25.59 20.12 -5.32
N VAL A 274 -26.33 19.52 -4.37
CA VAL A 274 -26.06 18.18 -3.83
C VAL A 274 -26.09 17.12 -4.93
N ARG A 275 -27.04 17.24 -5.89
CA ARG A 275 -27.18 16.29 -7.00
C ARG A 275 -25.95 16.28 -7.89
N ASP A 276 -25.46 17.44 -8.30
CA ASP A 276 -24.32 17.56 -9.20
C ASP A 276 -23.03 17.12 -8.52
N ARG A 277 -22.85 17.51 -7.25
CA ARG A 277 -21.74 16.99 -6.43
C ARG A 277 -21.78 15.48 -6.31
N ALA A 278 -22.93 14.89 -6.03
CA ALA A 278 -23.08 13.44 -5.93
C ALA A 278 -22.73 12.73 -7.26
N LEU A 279 -23.15 13.31 -8.40
CA LEU A 279 -22.80 12.76 -9.73
C LEU A 279 -21.30 12.77 -9.99
N LEU A 280 -20.59 13.85 -9.66
CA LEU A 280 -19.13 13.92 -9.81
C LEU A 280 -18.38 12.94 -8.88
N LEU A 281 -18.99 12.57 -7.74
CA LEU A 281 -18.42 11.62 -6.78
C LEU A 281 -18.67 10.14 -7.15
N VAL A 282 -19.58 9.83 -8.08
CA VAL A 282 -19.93 8.43 -8.45
C VAL A 282 -18.73 7.62 -8.90
N PRO A 283 -17.78 8.13 -9.73
CA PRO A 283 -16.61 7.36 -10.14
C PRO A 283 -15.57 7.17 -9.02
N ASP A 284 -15.79 7.69 -7.83
CA ASP A 284 -14.86 7.69 -6.71
C ASP A 284 -13.54 8.41 -7.12
N ILE A 285 -12.43 7.70 -7.07
CA ILE A 285 -11.10 8.24 -7.40
C ILE A 285 -10.71 8.10 -8.88
N LEU A 286 -11.58 7.50 -9.71
CA LEU A 286 -11.28 7.27 -11.13
C LEU A 286 -11.50 8.55 -11.95
N PRO A 287 -10.46 9.12 -12.59
CA PRO A 287 -10.62 10.28 -13.47
C PRO A 287 -11.56 9.99 -14.62
N SER A 288 -12.74 10.60 -14.62
CA SER A 288 -13.82 10.27 -15.56
C SER A 288 -14.39 11.47 -16.29
N PHE A 289 -14.24 12.67 -15.71
CA PHE A 289 -14.84 13.89 -16.23
C PHE A 289 -13.81 14.84 -16.81
N SER A 290 -14.17 15.60 -17.84
CA SER A 290 -13.41 16.75 -18.33
C SER A 290 -13.59 17.97 -17.42
N ARG A 291 -12.72 18.97 -17.58
CA ARG A 291 -12.89 20.29 -16.93
C ARG A 291 -14.23 20.97 -17.26
N ASP A 292 -14.71 20.78 -18.50
CA ASP A 292 -15.96 21.39 -18.95
C ASP A 292 -17.16 20.70 -18.26
N GLU A 293 -17.15 19.38 -18.13
CA GLU A 293 -18.14 18.63 -17.38
C GLU A 293 -18.14 18.99 -15.88
N PHE A 294 -16.97 19.34 -15.30
CA PHE A 294 -16.89 19.91 -13.94
C PHE A 294 -17.59 21.27 -13.87
N ALA A 295 -17.28 22.16 -14.81
CA ALA A 295 -17.88 23.50 -14.88
C ALA A 295 -19.39 23.47 -15.11
N GLU A 296 -19.87 22.63 -16.03
CA GLU A 296 -21.30 22.42 -16.31
C GLU A 296 -22.09 21.99 -15.07
N ARG A 297 -21.44 21.29 -14.14
CA ARG A 297 -22.03 20.86 -12.86
C ARG A 297 -21.79 21.84 -11.72
N GLY A 298 -21.24 23.03 -12.00
CA GLY A 298 -20.99 24.06 -11.01
C GLY A 298 -19.75 23.84 -10.13
N ALA A 299 -18.84 22.94 -10.48
CA ALA A 299 -17.54 22.85 -9.84
C ALA A 299 -16.59 23.93 -10.40
N VAL A 300 -15.83 24.60 -9.54
CA VAL A 300 -14.91 25.68 -9.94
C VAL A 300 -13.47 25.24 -9.66
N LEU A 301 -12.75 24.94 -10.74
CA LEU A 301 -11.32 24.60 -10.69
C LEU A 301 -10.46 25.87 -10.48
N ASP A 302 -9.30 25.69 -9.85
CA ASP A 302 -8.25 26.69 -9.82
C ASP A 302 -7.70 27.01 -11.23
N GLU A 303 -6.84 28.02 -11.35
CA GLU A 303 -6.34 28.45 -12.67
C GLU A 303 -5.61 27.33 -13.43
N PRO A 304 -4.68 26.55 -12.83
CA PRO A 304 -4.05 25.43 -13.52
C PRO A 304 -5.06 24.34 -13.93
N GLY A 305 -6.04 24.06 -13.07
CA GLY A 305 -7.07 23.04 -13.34
C GLY A 305 -7.99 23.44 -14.52
N ARG A 306 -8.27 24.72 -14.70
CA ARG A 306 -9.03 25.23 -15.87
C ARG A 306 -8.27 25.10 -17.19
N ALA A 307 -6.95 25.02 -17.14
CA ALA A 307 -6.10 24.82 -18.33
C ALA A 307 -5.86 23.32 -18.64
N TRP A 308 -6.32 22.42 -17.78
CA TRP A 308 -6.07 20.98 -17.91
C TRP A 308 -7.01 20.33 -18.93
N ASP A 309 -6.43 19.56 -19.88
CA ASP A 309 -7.19 18.84 -20.92
C ASP A 309 -7.46 17.36 -20.61
N GLY A 310 -6.84 16.82 -19.56
CA GLY A 310 -7.03 15.44 -19.13
C GLY A 310 -8.32 15.24 -18.33
N LYS A 311 -8.60 13.97 -18.00
CA LYS A 311 -9.73 13.63 -17.14
C LYS A 311 -9.43 13.90 -15.66
N LEU A 312 -10.48 14.18 -14.91
CA LEU A 312 -10.47 14.53 -13.49
C LEU A 312 -11.47 13.66 -12.72
N ALA A 313 -11.18 13.41 -11.45
CA ALA A 313 -12.10 12.86 -10.47
C ALA A 313 -12.37 13.88 -9.37
N LEU A 314 -13.62 14.06 -8.95
CA LEU A 314 -13.89 14.83 -7.74
C LEU A 314 -13.58 13.96 -6.52
N VAL A 315 -12.58 14.37 -5.76
CA VAL A 315 -12.11 13.67 -4.56
C VAL A 315 -12.63 14.40 -3.33
N GLU A 316 -13.35 13.69 -2.47
CA GLU A 316 -13.82 14.21 -1.18
C GLU A 316 -13.00 13.63 -0.03
N LEU A 317 -12.52 14.49 0.86
CA LEU A 317 -11.89 14.12 2.11
C LEU A 317 -12.72 14.65 3.27
N SER A 318 -13.47 13.77 3.91
CA SER A 318 -14.32 14.11 5.06
C SER A 318 -13.47 14.56 6.25
N ASN A 319 -13.92 15.54 7.01
CA ASN A 319 -13.27 16.11 8.19
C ASN A 319 -14.08 15.87 9.49
N GLY A 320 -14.72 14.70 9.63
CA GLY A 320 -15.64 14.44 10.75
C GLY A 320 -16.87 15.33 10.62
N ASP A 321 -17.16 16.15 11.64
CA ASP A 321 -18.28 17.09 11.66
C ASP A 321 -17.99 18.41 10.92
N ALA A 322 -16.75 18.67 10.53
CA ALA A 322 -16.39 19.86 9.76
C ALA A 322 -16.63 19.65 8.26
N ALA A 323 -16.67 20.75 7.50
CA ALA A 323 -16.83 20.71 6.06
C ALA A 323 -15.73 19.85 5.40
N PRO A 324 -16.08 19.00 4.43
CA PRO A 324 -15.10 18.20 3.69
C PRO A 324 -14.20 19.08 2.83
N SER A 325 -12.99 18.59 2.58
CA SER A 325 -12.07 19.16 1.60
C SER A 325 -12.27 18.48 0.25
N TYR A 326 -12.20 19.25 -0.84
CA TYR A 326 -12.35 18.72 -2.20
C TYR A 326 -11.11 19.00 -3.04
N TYR A 327 -10.78 18.04 -3.92
CA TYR A 327 -9.69 18.13 -4.88
C TYR A 327 -10.14 17.55 -6.22
N ALA A 328 -9.58 18.05 -7.31
CA ALA A 328 -9.76 17.47 -8.63
C ALA A 328 -8.54 16.58 -8.94
N GLY A 329 -8.66 15.27 -8.70
CA GLY A 329 -7.59 14.29 -8.91
C GLY A 329 -7.40 13.95 -10.38
N THR A 330 -6.14 13.86 -10.82
CA THR A 330 -5.74 13.50 -12.19
C THR A 330 -5.41 12.00 -12.32
N GLY A 331 -4.90 11.57 -13.49
CA GLY A 331 -4.32 10.24 -13.69
C GLY A 331 -3.19 9.92 -12.71
N ASN A 332 -2.34 10.90 -12.38
CA ASN A 332 -1.26 10.72 -11.41
C ASN A 332 -1.74 10.54 -9.97
N PHE A 333 -2.80 11.24 -9.60
CA PHE A 333 -3.48 10.98 -8.31
C PHE A 333 -4.01 9.54 -8.26
N TYR A 334 -4.67 9.11 -9.33
CA TYR A 334 -5.18 7.75 -9.45
C TYR A 334 -4.06 6.71 -9.39
N ALA A 335 -2.92 6.94 -10.06
CA ALA A 335 -1.76 6.04 -10.00
C ALA A 335 -1.26 5.83 -8.56
N ILE A 336 -1.22 6.88 -7.73
CA ILE A 336 -0.88 6.73 -6.31
C ILE A 336 -1.93 5.87 -5.56
N THR A 337 -3.21 6.04 -5.88
CA THR A 337 -4.27 5.23 -5.24
C THR A 337 -4.20 3.74 -5.60
N ARG A 338 -3.45 3.37 -6.62
CA ARG A 338 -3.21 1.95 -6.96
C ARG A 338 -2.34 1.25 -5.94
N TYR A 339 -1.51 2.00 -5.26
CA TYR A 339 -0.70 1.50 -4.14
C TYR A 339 -1.57 1.11 -2.94
N ASN A 340 -2.53 1.98 -2.63
CA ASN A 340 -3.54 1.75 -1.61
C ASN A 340 -4.83 2.45 -2.06
N TRP A 341 -5.94 1.72 -2.22
CA TRP A 341 -7.21 2.23 -2.76
C TRP A 341 -7.86 3.22 -1.78
N SER A 342 -7.25 4.40 -1.64
CA SER A 342 -7.69 5.43 -0.71
C SER A 342 -7.23 6.82 -1.15
N SER A 343 -8.17 7.74 -1.29
CA SER A 343 -7.89 9.17 -1.52
C SER A 343 -7.12 9.80 -0.35
N TYR A 344 -7.39 9.36 0.88
CA TYR A 344 -6.66 9.83 2.08
C TYR A 344 -5.18 9.43 2.03
N TYR A 345 -4.92 8.21 1.58
CA TYR A 345 -3.56 7.72 1.38
C TYR A 345 -2.81 8.55 0.33
N ALA A 346 -3.42 8.72 -0.84
CA ALA A 346 -2.78 9.46 -1.92
C ALA A 346 -2.45 10.91 -1.51
N MET A 347 -3.38 11.61 -0.86
CA MET A 347 -3.11 12.95 -0.35
C MET A 347 -2.04 12.97 0.75
N ALA A 348 -1.99 11.96 1.64
CA ALA A 348 -0.94 11.90 2.66
C ALA A 348 0.45 11.69 2.04
N VAL A 349 0.55 10.85 1.00
CA VAL A 349 1.79 10.66 0.22
C VAL A 349 2.23 11.98 -0.41
N ILE A 350 1.32 12.65 -1.12
CA ILE A 350 1.60 13.92 -1.80
C ILE A 350 2.03 14.99 -0.79
N GLU A 351 1.26 15.19 0.27
CA GLU A 351 1.53 16.24 1.25
C GLU A 351 2.80 15.98 2.08
N LEU A 352 3.10 14.72 2.41
CA LEU A 352 4.37 14.38 3.08
C LEU A 352 5.55 14.66 2.16
N GLY A 353 5.53 14.19 0.92
CA GLY A 353 6.59 14.42 -0.05
C GLY A 353 6.84 15.91 -0.30
N GLU A 354 5.77 16.68 -0.44
CA GLU A 354 5.84 18.14 -0.59
C GLU A 354 6.36 18.84 0.67
N ALA A 355 6.01 18.37 1.87
CA ALA A 355 6.53 18.91 3.13
C ALA A 355 8.04 18.68 3.25
N VAL A 356 8.52 17.47 2.87
CA VAL A 356 9.95 17.17 2.82
C VAL A 356 10.66 18.06 1.78
N ARG A 357 10.11 18.15 0.56
CA ARG A 357 10.67 18.97 -0.53
C ARG A 357 10.83 20.44 -0.14
N ARG A 358 9.82 21.01 0.54
CA ARG A 358 9.86 22.41 1.01
C ARG A 358 10.95 22.68 2.03
N GLN A 359 11.30 21.71 2.88
CA GLN A 359 12.36 21.86 3.89
C GLN A 359 13.77 21.63 3.35
N ARG A 360 13.93 21.17 2.11
CA ARG A 360 15.23 21.10 1.42
C ARG A 360 15.72 22.46 0.91
N ARG A 361 14.80 23.42 0.73
CA ARG A 361 15.11 24.78 0.29
C ARG A 361 15.57 25.63 1.46
#